data_62a14123ae27d9c870c96951fd8bf657
#
_entry.id   62a14123ae27d9c870c96951fd8bf657
#
_cell.length_a   1.000
_cell.length_b   1.000
_cell.length_c   1.000
_cell.angle_alpha   90.00
_cell.angle_beta   90.00
_cell.angle_gamma   90.00
#
_symmetry.space_group_name_H-M   'P 1'
#
loop_
_entity.id
_entity.type
_entity.pdbx_description
1 polymer ?
#
loop_
_entity_poly.entity_id
_entity_poly.type
_entity_poly.pdbx_seq_one_letter_code
_entity_poly.pdbx_strand_id
1 'polypeptide(L)'
;MLDKNLFIPGFEPEAQGYGSGIPVITTPININNRRYIGNKTKLNNWIFENIKKVAGDAISFCDPFGGTGAVANEALNRGFKKVFVNDVLPANIYSYNAFIGPGKWNKSKIMDILNEWGKINKKDLDENYCSMNYGHETYFDELTARAIGYIREDIERLRPMLTEKEYYILIAILLYSMDKVANTTGTYDSYLKIKNHKEFKLRMISPYSYDGVKIYQGDANDIIKGIESDIVYLDPPYNSRQYGRLYNLPDKICKWDKEELEGKTAKSRNTFRSKYSTRMAAKEMRDLINKINAKWIFTSYNNNFNAKDARVRNKIGYDEMLDILSTRGDTSVAEMPYNPYNAGRTKITGNKELLFITRVR
;
A
#
# COMPACT_ATOMS: atom_id res chain seq x y z
N MET A 1 -2.71 25.35 14.14
CA MET A 1 -4.00 25.29 13.45
C MET A 1 -3.69 25.09 11.98
N LEU A 2 -3.77 23.86 11.50
CA LEU A 2 -3.56 23.53 10.08
C LEU A 2 -4.91 23.32 9.44
N ASP A 3 -5.15 24.04 8.37
CA ASP A 3 -6.38 24.14 7.61
C ASP A 3 -6.89 22.77 7.17
N LYS A 4 -8.13 22.47 7.56
CA LYS A 4 -8.88 21.29 7.10
C LYS A 4 -9.39 21.59 5.69
N ASN A 5 -8.61 21.29 4.65
CA ASN A 5 -9.11 21.32 3.29
C ASN A 5 -10.12 20.18 3.09
N LEU A 6 -11.38 20.57 3.08
CA LEU A 6 -12.54 19.75 2.70
C LEU A 6 -12.36 19.25 1.26
N PHE A 7 -12.26 17.95 1.10
CA PHE A 7 -12.29 17.31 -0.20
C PHE A 7 -13.74 17.33 -0.71
N ILE A 8 -14.06 18.16 -1.69
CA ILE A 8 -15.35 18.14 -2.40
C ILE A 8 -15.23 17.08 -3.51
N PRO A 9 -16.02 16.00 -3.48
CA PRO A 9 -16.03 15.02 -4.56
C PRO A 9 -16.62 15.65 -5.83
N GLY A 10 -15.85 15.74 -6.89
CA GLY A 10 -16.34 16.18 -8.20
C GLY A 10 -15.60 17.34 -8.86
N PHE A 11 -14.68 18.00 -8.17
CA PHE A 11 -13.85 19.04 -8.79
C PHE A 11 -12.50 18.45 -9.18
N GLU A 12 -12.33 18.03 -10.44
CA GLU A 12 -10.99 17.80 -11.00
C GLU A 12 -10.42 19.19 -11.34
N PRO A 13 -9.28 19.61 -10.73
CA PRO A 13 -8.62 20.84 -11.14
C PRO A 13 -8.16 20.70 -12.58
N GLU A 14 -8.25 21.80 -13.33
CA GLU A 14 -7.90 21.86 -14.74
C GLU A 14 -6.52 21.24 -15.00
N ALA A 15 -6.50 20.20 -15.84
CA ALA A 15 -5.27 19.66 -16.38
C ALA A 15 -4.67 20.71 -17.31
N GLN A 16 -3.40 21.06 -17.14
CA GLN A 16 -2.68 21.81 -18.18
C GLN A 16 -2.59 20.87 -19.39
N GLY A 17 -3.48 21.09 -20.36
CA GLY A 17 -3.55 20.28 -21.58
C GLY A 17 -2.43 20.64 -22.55
N TYR A 18 -1.53 19.72 -22.80
CA TYR A 18 -0.51 19.82 -23.87
C TYR A 18 -1.02 19.13 -25.14
N GLY A 19 -2.15 19.52 -25.72
CA GLY A 19 -2.61 18.99 -26.99
C GLY A 19 -2.67 17.46 -27.06
N SER A 20 -1.77 16.80 -27.80
CA SER A 20 -1.64 15.33 -27.91
C SER A 20 -0.81 14.68 -26.80
N GLY A 21 -0.30 15.45 -25.84
CA GLY A 21 0.59 14.98 -24.78
C GLY A 21 -0.10 14.26 -23.61
N ILE A 22 0.68 13.90 -22.58
CA ILE A 22 0.18 13.27 -21.36
C ILE A 22 -0.18 14.38 -20.35
N PRO A 23 -1.47 14.54 -19.96
CA PRO A 23 -1.85 15.59 -19.02
C PRO A 23 -1.17 15.41 -17.65
N VAL A 24 -0.72 16.53 -17.05
CA VAL A 24 -0.09 16.57 -15.72
C VAL A 24 -1.04 17.23 -14.74
N ILE A 25 -1.40 16.50 -13.68
CA ILE A 25 -2.23 16.99 -12.58
C ILE A 25 -1.33 17.41 -11.43
N THR A 26 -1.30 18.69 -11.14
CA THR A 26 -0.41 19.27 -10.13
C THR A 26 -0.97 19.21 -8.71
N THR A 27 -2.30 19.03 -8.55
CA THR A 27 -2.90 18.81 -7.24
C THR A 27 -2.40 17.49 -6.67
N PRO A 28 -1.66 17.54 -5.52
CA PRO A 28 -0.99 16.35 -5.03
C PRO A 28 -1.97 15.31 -4.47
N ILE A 29 -1.66 14.06 -4.66
CA ILE A 29 -2.35 12.94 -4.04
C ILE A 29 -1.54 12.37 -2.87
N ASN A 30 -2.23 11.79 -1.89
CA ASN A 30 -1.64 11.25 -0.67
C ASN A 30 -1.37 9.74 -0.79
N ILE A 31 -0.55 9.19 0.12
CA ILE A 31 -0.22 7.77 0.21
C ILE A 31 -1.47 6.87 0.25
N ASN A 32 -2.57 7.36 0.83
CA ASN A 32 -3.83 6.64 0.99
C ASN A 32 -4.63 6.46 -0.33
N ASN A 33 -4.22 7.11 -1.42
CA ASN A 33 -4.97 7.14 -2.67
C ASN A 33 -4.77 5.91 -3.58
N ARG A 34 -4.03 4.88 -3.15
CA ARG A 34 -3.94 3.60 -3.85
C ARG A 34 -5.12 2.68 -3.56
N ARG A 35 -5.53 1.93 -4.57
CA ARG A 35 -6.48 0.82 -4.41
C ARG A 35 -5.75 -0.37 -3.81
N TYR A 36 -6.16 -0.77 -2.59
CA TYR A 36 -5.51 -1.86 -1.87
C TYR A 36 -6.50 -2.55 -0.95
N ILE A 37 -6.50 -3.89 -0.94
CA ILE A 37 -7.37 -4.68 -0.05
C ILE A 37 -6.90 -4.51 1.39
N GLY A 38 -7.84 -4.22 2.29
CA GLY A 38 -7.53 -4.06 3.71
C GLY A 38 -7.01 -2.67 4.10
N ASN A 39 -7.05 -1.67 3.21
CA ASN A 39 -6.64 -0.31 3.54
C ASN A 39 -7.42 0.23 4.77
N LYS A 40 -6.69 0.62 5.81
CA LYS A 40 -7.22 1.06 7.10
C LYS A 40 -7.54 2.56 7.18
N THR A 41 -7.46 3.32 6.07
CA THR A 41 -7.66 4.77 6.08
C THR A 41 -8.96 5.19 6.80
N LYS A 42 -10.06 4.44 6.59
CA LYS A 42 -11.34 4.72 7.24
C LYS A 42 -11.37 4.41 8.75
N LEU A 43 -10.43 3.59 9.21
CA LEU A 43 -10.34 3.13 10.59
C LEU A 43 -9.26 3.88 11.38
N ASN A 44 -8.36 4.62 10.72
CA ASN A 44 -7.24 5.30 11.36
C ASN A 44 -7.66 6.12 12.58
N ASN A 45 -8.69 6.96 12.44
CA ASN A 45 -9.13 7.79 13.56
C ASN A 45 -9.52 6.94 14.78
N TRP A 46 -10.32 5.89 14.57
CA TRP A 46 -10.73 4.99 15.64
C TRP A 46 -9.56 4.23 16.26
N ILE A 47 -8.62 3.73 15.45
CA ILE A 47 -7.41 3.05 15.92
C ILE A 47 -6.60 3.99 16.82
N PHE A 48 -6.30 5.20 16.35
CA PHE A 48 -5.46 6.14 17.09
C PHE A 48 -6.16 6.76 18.31
N GLU A 49 -7.48 6.88 18.32
CA GLU A 49 -8.23 7.26 19.53
C GLU A 49 -8.13 6.16 20.60
N ASN A 50 -8.13 4.88 20.24
CA ASN A 50 -7.90 3.80 21.21
C ASN A 50 -6.44 3.77 21.69
N ILE A 51 -5.47 3.99 20.80
CA ILE A 51 -4.05 4.13 21.18
C ILE A 51 -3.89 5.27 22.18
N LYS A 52 -4.46 6.45 21.90
CA LYS A 52 -4.36 7.62 22.77
C LYS A 52 -4.89 7.38 24.19
N LYS A 53 -5.95 6.58 24.34
CA LYS A 53 -6.57 6.28 25.65
C LYS A 53 -5.62 5.52 26.59
N VAL A 54 -4.75 4.66 26.06
CA VAL A 54 -3.94 3.73 26.88
C VAL A 54 -2.44 3.96 26.75
N ALA A 55 -1.99 4.56 25.65
CA ALA A 55 -0.57 4.76 25.32
C ALA A 55 -0.31 6.18 24.80
N GLY A 56 -0.94 7.19 25.42
CA GLY A 56 -0.88 8.58 24.94
C GLY A 56 0.50 9.25 25.07
N ASP A 57 1.43 8.67 25.82
CA ASP A 57 2.81 9.09 25.99
C ASP A 57 3.80 8.39 25.04
N ALA A 58 3.32 7.46 24.22
CA ALA A 58 4.16 6.73 23.26
C ALA A 58 4.76 7.68 22.20
N ILE A 59 6.05 7.50 21.93
CA ILE A 59 6.81 8.30 20.96
C ILE A 59 7.29 7.50 19.76
N SER A 60 7.24 6.16 19.84
CA SER A 60 7.66 5.25 18.79
C SER A 60 6.57 4.26 18.40
N PHE A 61 6.46 4.00 17.09
CA PHE A 61 5.40 3.20 16.47
C PHE A 61 5.99 2.25 15.42
N CYS A 62 5.59 0.99 15.43
CA CYS A 62 6.02 0.01 14.45
C CYS A 62 4.80 -0.61 13.76
N ASP A 63 4.81 -0.61 12.41
CA ASP A 63 3.82 -1.26 11.55
C ASP A 63 4.52 -2.31 10.66
N PRO A 64 4.63 -3.57 11.11
CA PRO A 64 5.32 -4.62 10.35
C PRO A 64 4.51 -5.16 9.15
N PHE A 65 3.26 -4.75 9.00
CA PHE A 65 2.38 -5.10 7.88
C PHE A 65 1.82 -3.85 7.19
N GLY A 66 2.67 -2.89 6.87
CA GLY A 66 2.31 -1.53 6.50
C GLY A 66 1.35 -1.37 5.31
N GLY A 67 1.29 -2.33 4.39
CA GLY A 67 0.38 -2.30 3.24
C GLY A 67 0.52 -0.99 2.44
N THR A 68 -0.54 -0.17 2.39
CA THR A 68 -0.45 1.14 1.71
C THR A 68 0.37 2.17 2.47
N GLY A 69 0.77 1.92 3.71
CA GLY A 69 1.41 2.90 4.60
C GLY A 69 0.44 3.87 5.29
N ALA A 70 -0.87 3.62 5.19
CA ALA A 70 -1.89 4.50 5.73
C ALA A 70 -1.80 4.68 7.25
N VAL A 71 -1.52 3.60 7.99
CA VAL A 71 -1.40 3.63 9.46
C VAL A 71 -0.08 4.28 9.87
N ALA A 72 1.03 3.92 9.22
CA ALA A 72 2.34 4.53 9.49
C ALA A 72 2.33 6.05 9.20
N ASN A 73 1.70 6.48 8.11
CA ASN A 73 1.54 7.91 7.80
C ASN A 73 0.65 8.61 8.84
N GLU A 74 -0.42 7.97 9.32
CA GLU A 74 -1.25 8.55 10.37
C GLU A 74 -0.49 8.65 11.70
N ALA A 75 0.37 7.68 12.03
CA ALA A 75 1.25 7.77 13.21
C ALA A 75 2.12 9.03 13.15
N LEU A 76 2.71 9.34 11.99
CA LEU A 76 3.48 10.58 11.80
C LEU A 76 2.61 11.82 11.98
N ASN A 77 1.40 11.84 11.41
CA ASN A 77 0.45 12.95 11.55
C ASN A 77 0.01 13.16 13.01
N ARG A 78 -0.04 12.10 13.82
CA ARG A 78 -0.31 12.14 15.28
C ARG A 78 0.89 12.51 16.13
N GLY A 79 2.06 12.71 15.51
CA GLY A 79 3.26 13.25 16.18
C GLY A 79 4.23 12.21 16.72
N PHE A 80 4.09 10.93 16.35
CA PHE A 80 5.10 9.92 16.66
C PHE A 80 6.47 10.34 16.09
N LYS A 81 7.51 10.24 16.89
CA LYS A 81 8.86 10.72 16.51
C LYS A 81 9.69 9.66 15.81
N LYS A 82 9.41 8.38 16.10
CA LYS A 82 10.07 7.23 15.47
C LYS A 82 9.00 6.31 14.92
N VAL A 83 9.02 6.09 13.60
CA VAL A 83 8.08 5.19 12.93
C VAL A 83 8.86 4.15 12.14
N PHE A 84 8.60 2.90 12.43
CA PHE A 84 9.14 1.74 11.73
C PHE A 84 8.02 1.17 10.87
N VAL A 85 8.25 1.02 9.58
CA VAL A 85 7.27 0.44 8.65
C VAL A 85 7.92 -0.62 7.81
N ASN A 86 7.24 -1.76 7.66
CA ASN A 86 7.71 -2.88 6.86
C ASN A 86 6.61 -3.39 5.93
N ASP A 87 7.01 -3.89 4.80
CA ASP A 87 6.18 -4.73 3.93
C ASP A 87 7.08 -5.66 3.11
N VAL A 88 6.49 -6.70 2.54
CA VAL A 88 7.20 -7.62 1.63
C VAL A 88 7.14 -7.14 0.18
N LEU A 89 6.14 -6.33 -0.17
CA LEU A 89 5.88 -5.90 -1.54
C LEU A 89 6.73 -4.69 -1.93
N PRO A 90 7.55 -4.78 -2.98
CA PRO A 90 8.35 -3.66 -3.49
C PRO A 90 7.55 -2.38 -3.70
N ALA A 91 6.36 -2.46 -4.31
CA ALA A 91 5.53 -1.30 -4.59
C ALA A 91 5.12 -0.52 -3.33
N ASN A 92 4.98 -1.20 -2.18
CA ASN A 92 4.70 -0.56 -0.90
C ASN A 92 5.95 0.14 -0.36
N ILE A 93 7.12 -0.52 -0.44
CA ILE A 93 8.41 0.05 -0.02
C ILE A 93 8.75 1.31 -0.82
N TYR A 94 8.57 1.28 -2.14
CA TYR A 94 8.78 2.45 -3.00
C TYR A 94 7.84 3.60 -2.62
N SER A 95 6.58 3.26 -2.33
CA SER A 95 5.61 4.26 -1.84
C SER A 95 6.03 4.87 -0.50
N TYR A 96 6.48 4.07 0.48
CA TYR A 96 6.93 4.61 1.78
C TYR A 96 8.12 5.54 1.60
N ASN A 97 9.13 5.14 0.81
CA ASN A 97 10.29 5.98 0.54
C ASN A 97 9.89 7.29 -0.16
N ALA A 98 8.94 7.24 -1.10
CA ALA A 98 8.45 8.42 -1.79
C ALA A 98 7.68 9.39 -0.89
N PHE A 99 6.73 8.86 -0.10
CA PHE A 99 5.79 9.72 0.64
C PHE A 99 6.29 10.14 2.02
N ILE A 100 6.94 9.24 2.78
CA ILE A 100 7.28 9.47 4.19
C ILE A 100 8.74 9.18 4.55
N GLY A 101 9.49 8.54 3.67
CA GLY A 101 10.90 8.22 3.89
C GLY A 101 11.78 9.47 3.99
N PRO A 102 12.97 9.36 4.61
CA PRO A 102 13.94 10.45 4.68
C PRO A 102 14.53 10.80 3.31
N GLY A 103 15.24 11.89 3.24
CA GLY A 103 16.01 12.31 2.07
C GLY A 103 15.56 13.64 1.47
N LYS A 104 16.48 14.28 0.75
CA LYS A 104 16.24 15.57 0.10
C LYS A 104 15.68 15.36 -1.30
N TRP A 105 14.81 16.26 -1.74
CA TRP A 105 14.26 16.30 -3.08
C TRP A 105 13.97 17.74 -3.52
N ASN A 106 13.97 17.98 -4.82
CA ASN A 106 13.71 19.28 -5.43
C ASN A 106 12.39 19.26 -6.20
N LYS A 107 11.40 20.03 -5.73
CA LYS A 107 10.07 20.10 -6.33
C LYS A 107 10.13 20.62 -7.78
N SER A 108 10.93 21.67 -8.05
CA SER A 108 11.06 22.24 -9.41
C SER A 108 11.57 21.18 -10.38
N LYS A 109 12.65 20.48 -10.01
CA LYS A 109 13.22 19.40 -10.82
C LYS A 109 12.22 18.30 -11.14
N ILE A 110 11.43 17.85 -10.15
CA ILE A 110 10.37 16.89 -10.40
C ILE A 110 9.32 17.43 -11.37
N MET A 111 8.89 18.68 -11.17
CA MET A 111 7.93 19.32 -12.06
C MET A 111 8.46 19.50 -13.49
N ASP A 112 9.74 19.85 -13.65
CA ASP A 112 10.37 19.96 -14.97
C ASP A 112 10.36 18.61 -15.70
N ILE A 113 10.68 17.51 -15.01
CA ILE A 113 10.60 16.16 -15.56
C ILE A 113 9.15 15.81 -15.95
N LEU A 114 8.18 16.09 -15.09
CA LEU A 114 6.76 15.83 -15.41
C LEU A 114 6.29 16.66 -16.61
N ASN A 115 6.73 17.90 -16.75
CA ASN A 115 6.39 18.74 -17.88
C ASN A 115 7.00 18.21 -19.18
N GLU A 116 8.22 17.68 -19.15
CA GLU A 116 8.81 17.01 -20.33
C GLU A 116 8.02 15.77 -20.71
N TRP A 117 7.65 14.91 -19.73
CA TRP A 117 6.77 13.78 -20.00
C TRP A 117 5.37 14.21 -20.49
N GLY A 118 4.89 15.38 -20.06
CA GLY A 118 3.65 15.98 -20.53
C GLY A 118 3.63 16.28 -22.03
N LYS A 119 4.79 16.54 -22.65
CA LYS A 119 4.94 16.83 -24.08
C LYS A 119 4.94 15.57 -24.96
N ILE A 120 5.05 14.38 -24.37
CA ILE A 120 5.17 13.12 -25.09
C ILE A 120 3.86 12.80 -25.83
N ASN A 121 3.94 12.68 -27.16
CA ASN A 121 2.84 12.12 -27.95
C ASN A 121 2.90 10.58 -27.84
N LYS A 122 1.93 10.00 -27.20
CA LYS A 122 1.86 8.54 -26.97
C LYS A 122 1.84 7.71 -28.26
N LYS A 123 1.42 8.30 -29.38
CA LYS A 123 1.37 7.63 -30.70
C LYS A 123 2.75 7.42 -31.31
N ASP A 124 3.73 8.23 -30.91
CA ASP A 124 5.08 8.19 -31.43
C ASP A 124 6.00 7.23 -30.62
N LEU A 125 5.44 6.58 -29.59
CA LEU A 125 6.18 5.65 -28.73
C LEU A 125 6.20 4.24 -29.33
N ASP A 126 7.39 3.63 -29.29
CA ASP A 126 7.59 2.24 -29.67
C ASP A 126 7.00 1.26 -28.65
N GLU A 127 6.80 0.02 -29.08
CA GLU A 127 6.47 -1.10 -28.22
C GLU A 127 7.60 -1.34 -27.20
N ASN A 128 7.22 -1.71 -25.98
CA ASN A 128 8.16 -1.92 -24.87
C ASN A 128 7.67 -3.00 -23.90
N TYR A 129 8.47 -3.32 -22.88
CA TYR A 129 8.14 -4.38 -21.92
C TYR A 129 6.74 -4.22 -21.30
N CYS A 130 6.32 -2.98 -21.00
CA CYS A 130 5.01 -2.74 -20.39
C CYS A 130 3.88 -2.98 -21.40
N SER A 131 4.00 -2.49 -22.64
CA SER A 131 2.96 -2.69 -23.66
C SER A 131 2.85 -4.15 -24.06
N MET A 132 3.95 -4.87 -24.22
CA MET A 132 3.96 -6.30 -24.55
C MET A 132 3.26 -7.16 -23.50
N ASN A 133 3.38 -6.83 -22.20
CA ASN A 133 2.86 -7.65 -21.11
C ASN A 133 1.50 -7.19 -20.58
N TYR A 134 1.22 -5.89 -20.58
CA TYR A 134 0.07 -5.29 -19.89
C TYR A 134 -0.81 -4.40 -20.78
N GLY A 135 -0.40 -4.19 -22.04
CA GLY A 135 -1.17 -3.53 -23.10
C GLY A 135 -2.24 -4.44 -23.71
N HIS A 136 -2.45 -4.35 -25.02
CA HIS A 136 -3.38 -5.16 -25.79
C HIS A 136 -4.79 -5.19 -25.19
N GLU A 137 -5.25 -4.04 -24.67
CA GLU A 137 -6.57 -3.89 -24.07
C GLU A 137 -6.82 -4.82 -22.87
N THR A 138 -5.77 -5.18 -22.12
CA THR A 138 -5.85 -5.96 -20.88
C THR A 138 -5.93 -5.06 -19.65
N TYR A 139 -4.80 -4.81 -18.99
CA TYR A 139 -4.75 -3.87 -17.86
C TYR A 139 -4.79 -2.42 -18.32
N PHE A 140 -4.24 -2.14 -19.50
CA PHE A 140 -4.21 -0.81 -20.13
C PHE A 140 -4.52 -0.92 -21.62
N ASP A 141 -4.96 0.20 -22.22
CA ASP A 141 -4.91 0.37 -23.67
C ASP A 141 -3.44 0.43 -24.13
N GLU A 142 -3.23 0.17 -25.42
CA GLU A 142 -1.89 0.04 -25.98
C GLU A 142 -1.04 1.31 -25.80
N LEU A 143 -1.62 2.48 -26.08
CA LEU A 143 -0.89 3.75 -26.01
C LEU A 143 -0.53 4.11 -24.54
N THR A 144 -1.43 3.81 -23.62
CA THR A 144 -1.17 4.00 -22.18
C THR A 144 -0.06 3.06 -21.70
N ALA A 145 -0.07 1.80 -22.12
CA ALA A 145 0.97 0.84 -21.74
C ALA A 145 2.35 1.24 -22.31
N ARG A 146 2.41 1.72 -23.57
CA ARG A 146 3.65 2.28 -24.16
C ARG A 146 4.17 3.47 -23.35
N ALA A 147 3.28 4.40 -22.97
CA ALA A 147 3.65 5.56 -22.17
C ALA A 147 4.19 5.18 -20.77
N ILE A 148 3.53 4.22 -20.08
CA ILE A 148 4.00 3.72 -18.79
C ILE A 148 5.40 3.12 -18.90
N GLY A 149 5.63 2.28 -19.90
CA GLY A 149 6.93 1.65 -20.14
C GLY A 149 8.02 2.66 -20.49
N TYR A 150 7.72 3.61 -21.39
CA TYR A 150 8.64 4.69 -21.75
C TYR A 150 9.05 5.52 -20.52
N ILE A 151 8.08 6.00 -19.74
CA ILE A 151 8.35 6.78 -18.54
C ILE A 151 9.20 5.97 -17.55
N ARG A 152 8.92 4.68 -17.40
CA ARG A 152 9.68 3.82 -16.49
C ARG A 152 11.13 3.65 -16.92
N GLU A 153 11.39 3.50 -18.23
CA GLU A 153 12.75 3.52 -18.80
C GLU A 153 13.44 4.86 -18.59
N ASP A 154 12.71 5.94 -18.82
CA ASP A 154 13.25 7.28 -18.65
C ASP A 154 13.65 7.57 -17.20
N ILE A 155 12.89 7.06 -16.21
CA ILE A 155 13.28 7.14 -14.80
C ILE A 155 14.64 6.44 -14.56
N GLU A 156 14.88 5.27 -15.17
CA GLU A 156 16.20 4.61 -15.06
C GLU A 156 17.31 5.43 -15.73
N ARG A 157 17.05 5.99 -16.90
CA ARG A 157 18.00 6.87 -17.60
C ARG A 157 18.34 8.10 -16.76
N LEU A 158 17.36 8.69 -16.07
CA LEU A 158 17.53 9.85 -15.21
C LEU A 158 18.19 9.52 -13.86
N ARG A 159 18.22 8.26 -13.44
CA ARG A 159 18.67 7.83 -12.11
C ARG A 159 20.02 8.42 -11.67
N PRO A 160 21.07 8.49 -12.51
CA PRO A 160 22.36 9.08 -12.10
C PRO A 160 22.27 10.56 -11.68
N MET A 161 21.23 11.27 -12.10
CA MET A 161 21.01 12.69 -11.80
C MET A 161 20.02 12.91 -10.65
N LEU A 162 19.40 11.85 -10.13
CA LEU A 162 18.38 11.91 -9.09
C LEU A 162 18.97 11.57 -7.70
N THR A 163 18.47 12.23 -6.66
CA THR A 163 18.62 11.67 -5.32
C THR A 163 17.77 10.40 -5.19
N GLU A 164 18.08 9.54 -4.22
CA GLU A 164 17.24 8.36 -3.98
C GLU A 164 15.76 8.73 -3.73
N LYS A 165 15.53 9.79 -2.96
CA LYS A 165 14.19 10.30 -2.70
C LYS A 165 13.47 10.72 -3.98
N GLU A 166 14.14 11.45 -4.88
CA GLU A 166 13.59 11.85 -6.17
C GLU A 166 13.26 10.66 -7.07
N TYR A 167 14.12 9.64 -7.08
CA TYR A 167 13.88 8.40 -7.81
C TYR A 167 12.59 7.70 -7.32
N TYR A 168 12.42 7.55 -5.99
CA TYR A 168 11.20 6.97 -5.44
C TYR A 168 9.97 7.83 -5.71
N ILE A 169 10.09 9.16 -5.67
CA ILE A 169 8.99 10.09 -6.00
C ILE A 169 8.51 9.88 -7.44
N LEU A 170 9.41 9.81 -8.41
CA LEU A 170 9.04 9.61 -9.82
C LEU A 170 8.37 8.25 -10.05
N ILE A 171 8.88 7.18 -9.44
CA ILE A 171 8.24 5.86 -9.52
C ILE A 171 6.87 5.87 -8.84
N ALA A 172 6.71 6.53 -7.69
CA ALA A 172 5.42 6.63 -7.03
C ALA A 172 4.42 7.46 -7.87
N ILE A 173 4.84 8.54 -8.51
CA ILE A 173 4.01 9.29 -9.45
C ILE A 173 3.50 8.37 -10.57
N LEU A 174 4.38 7.60 -11.20
CA LEU A 174 3.99 6.63 -12.22
C LEU A 174 3.01 5.58 -11.67
N LEU A 175 3.35 4.98 -10.52
CA LEU A 175 2.57 3.93 -9.86
C LEU A 175 1.15 4.39 -9.51
N TYR A 176 1.01 5.58 -8.91
CA TYR A 176 -0.28 6.13 -8.52
C TYR A 176 -1.09 6.63 -9.73
N SER A 177 -0.42 7.08 -10.78
CA SER A 177 -1.06 7.50 -12.03
C SER A 177 -1.63 6.31 -12.80
N MET A 178 -0.85 5.23 -12.96
CA MET A 178 -1.31 4.02 -13.63
C MET A 178 -2.45 3.33 -12.88
N ASP A 179 -2.44 3.35 -11.53
CA ASP A 179 -3.48 2.74 -10.70
C ASP A 179 -4.87 3.37 -10.92
N LYS A 180 -4.94 4.64 -11.31
CA LYS A 180 -6.20 5.34 -11.60
C LYS A 180 -6.85 4.90 -12.91
N VAL A 181 -6.06 4.41 -13.86
CA VAL A 181 -6.52 4.04 -15.21
C VAL A 181 -6.53 2.53 -15.45
N ALA A 182 -5.93 1.76 -14.54
CA ALA A 182 -5.88 0.30 -14.67
C ALA A 182 -7.29 -0.31 -14.74
N ASN A 183 -7.52 -1.13 -15.76
CA ASN A 183 -8.79 -1.82 -16.04
C ASN A 183 -9.02 -2.99 -15.08
N THR A 184 -9.11 -2.70 -13.78
CA THR A 184 -9.25 -3.69 -12.70
C THR A 184 -10.29 -3.27 -11.67
N THR A 185 -10.70 -4.22 -10.81
CA THR A 185 -11.57 -3.96 -9.65
C THR A 185 -10.81 -3.54 -8.39
N GLY A 186 -9.53 -3.14 -8.53
CA GLY A 186 -8.68 -2.69 -7.40
C GLY A 186 -7.57 -3.65 -7.00
N THR A 187 -7.44 -4.79 -7.69
CA THR A 187 -6.29 -5.69 -7.63
C THR A 187 -5.85 -6.06 -9.02
N TYR A 188 -4.59 -6.40 -9.19
CA TYR A 188 -4.03 -6.82 -10.47
C TYR A 188 -4.03 -8.35 -10.64
N ASP A 189 -4.92 -9.07 -9.95
CA ASP A 189 -5.07 -10.52 -10.15
C ASP A 189 -5.61 -10.85 -11.54
N SER A 190 -6.56 -10.03 -12.00
CA SER A 190 -7.11 -10.08 -13.36
C SER A 190 -7.59 -8.71 -13.81
N TYR A 191 -7.74 -8.52 -15.10
CA TYR A 191 -8.35 -7.35 -15.71
C TYR A 191 -9.84 -7.59 -15.99
N LEU A 192 -10.60 -6.49 -16.15
CA LEU A 192 -12.02 -6.56 -16.52
C LEU A 192 -12.20 -6.91 -17.99
N LYS A 193 -13.24 -7.68 -18.31
CA LYS A 193 -13.59 -7.99 -19.71
C LYS A 193 -14.16 -6.78 -20.46
N ILE A 194 -14.78 -5.86 -19.74
CA ILE A 194 -15.33 -4.63 -20.31
C ILE A 194 -14.19 -3.63 -20.43
N LYS A 195 -13.95 -3.18 -21.66
CA LYS A 195 -12.91 -2.19 -21.97
C LYS A 195 -13.46 -0.78 -21.71
N ASN A 196 -13.09 -0.20 -20.59
CA ASN A 196 -13.39 1.20 -20.26
C ASN A 196 -12.09 1.87 -19.82
N HIS A 197 -11.24 2.17 -20.80
CA HIS A 197 -9.95 2.79 -20.54
C HIS A 197 -10.14 4.29 -20.32
N LYS A 198 -9.63 4.74 -19.18
CA LYS A 198 -9.59 6.15 -18.80
C LYS A 198 -8.32 6.80 -19.35
N GLU A 199 -8.40 8.08 -19.62
CA GLU A 199 -7.22 8.85 -20.03
C GLU A 199 -6.11 8.77 -18.98
N PHE A 200 -4.91 8.37 -19.42
CA PHE A 200 -3.71 8.34 -18.56
C PHE A 200 -3.21 9.76 -18.32
N LYS A 201 -3.12 10.13 -17.04
CA LYS A 201 -2.65 11.45 -16.58
C LYS A 201 -1.58 11.24 -15.53
N LEU A 202 -0.48 11.96 -15.61
CA LEU A 202 0.52 12.01 -14.54
C LEU A 202 -0.04 12.80 -13.37
N ARG A 203 0.10 12.28 -12.15
CA ARG A 203 -0.44 12.89 -10.94
C ARG A 203 0.67 13.14 -9.93
N MET A 204 0.90 14.41 -9.61
CA MET A 204 1.83 14.76 -8.53
C MET A 204 1.42 14.09 -7.23
N ILE A 205 2.39 13.70 -6.42
CA ILE A 205 2.19 13.18 -5.06
C ILE A 205 2.56 14.22 -4.01
N SER A 206 2.21 13.99 -2.73
CA SER A 206 2.61 14.82 -1.58
C SER A 206 3.77 14.18 -0.82
N PRO A 207 5.02 14.37 -1.24
CA PRO A 207 6.15 13.80 -0.54
C PRO A 207 6.48 14.60 0.72
N TYR A 208 6.74 13.88 1.81
CA TYR A 208 7.32 14.44 3.02
C TYR A 208 8.63 13.72 3.34
N SER A 209 9.52 14.38 4.06
CA SER A 209 10.76 13.78 4.52
C SER A 209 10.78 13.78 6.04
N TYR A 210 10.79 12.58 6.63
CA TYR A 210 10.83 12.38 8.07
C TYR A 210 12.08 11.60 8.44
N ASP A 211 13.01 12.21 9.16
CA ASP A 211 14.26 11.55 9.60
C ASP A 211 14.02 10.42 10.59
N GLY A 212 12.90 10.48 11.34
CA GLY A 212 12.51 9.43 12.29
C GLY A 212 11.85 8.20 11.69
N VAL A 213 11.73 8.11 10.35
CA VAL A 213 11.15 6.94 9.66
C VAL A 213 12.23 5.96 9.27
N LYS A 214 12.03 4.68 9.62
CA LYS A 214 12.82 3.55 9.13
C LYS A 214 11.93 2.60 8.35
N ILE A 215 12.32 2.31 7.12
CA ILE A 215 11.59 1.48 6.17
C ILE A 215 12.34 0.17 6.00
N TYR A 216 11.62 -0.94 6.16
CA TYR A 216 12.16 -2.29 6.00
C TYR A 216 11.41 -3.02 4.89
N GLN A 217 12.08 -3.99 4.27
CA GLN A 217 11.47 -4.90 3.31
C GLN A 217 11.79 -6.34 3.70
N GLY A 218 10.79 -7.08 4.16
CA GLY A 218 11.00 -8.48 4.53
C GLY A 218 9.83 -9.13 5.23
N ASP A 219 10.01 -10.38 5.63
CA ASP A 219 9.04 -11.08 6.46
C ASP A 219 8.94 -10.41 7.82
N ALA A 220 7.71 -10.08 8.24
CA ALA A 220 7.45 -9.39 9.51
C ALA A 220 8.03 -10.13 10.71
N ASN A 221 7.99 -11.47 10.70
CA ASN A 221 8.50 -12.32 11.76
C ASN A 221 10.04 -12.29 11.88
N ASP A 222 10.72 -11.88 10.83
CA ASP A 222 12.19 -11.71 10.86
C ASP A 222 12.58 -10.27 11.18
N ILE A 223 11.93 -9.31 10.58
CA ILE A 223 12.21 -7.88 10.77
C ILE A 223 11.95 -7.44 12.20
N ILE A 224 10.88 -7.92 12.85
CA ILE A 224 10.46 -7.47 14.19
C ILE A 224 11.50 -7.74 15.27
N LYS A 225 12.37 -8.74 15.11
CA LYS A 225 13.43 -9.09 16.07
C LYS A 225 14.41 -7.95 16.34
N GLY A 226 14.62 -7.08 15.36
CA GLY A 226 15.55 -5.95 15.45
C GLY A 226 14.92 -4.62 15.81
N ILE A 227 13.61 -4.61 16.16
CA ILE A 227 12.85 -3.38 16.39
C ILE A 227 12.38 -3.33 17.83
N GLU A 228 12.73 -2.24 18.52
CA GLU A 228 12.16 -1.84 19.79
C GLU A 228 11.30 -0.60 19.59
N SER A 229 10.05 -0.63 20.09
CA SER A 229 9.13 0.49 19.98
C SER A 229 8.14 0.52 21.15
N ASP A 230 7.54 1.69 21.44
CA ASP A 230 6.49 1.77 22.46
C ASP A 230 5.24 1.00 22.01
N ILE A 231 4.91 1.09 20.71
CA ILE A 231 3.74 0.46 20.11
C ILE A 231 4.14 -0.38 18.92
N VAL A 232 3.60 -1.60 18.84
CA VAL A 232 3.54 -2.41 17.62
C VAL A 232 2.08 -2.56 17.21
N TYR A 233 1.77 -2.15 15.99
CA TYR A 233 0.46 -2.30 15.37
C TYR A 233 0.50 -3.44 14.35
N LEU A 234 -0.41 -4.39 14.45
CA LEU A 234 -0.46 -5.59 13.63
C LEU A 234 -1.75 -5.63 12.81
N ASP A 235 -1.62 -5.72 11.49
CA ASP A 235 -2.71 -5.98 10.55
C ASP A 235 -2.28 -7.07 9.55
N PRO A 236 -2.05 -8.30 10.02
CA PRO A 236 -1.58 -9.38 9.17
C PRO A 236 -2.62 -9.76 8.11
N PRO A 237 -2.22 -10.33 6.97
CA PRO A 237 -3.17 -10.89 6.01
C PRO A 237 -4.07 -11.94 6.66
N TYR A 238 -5.39 -11.77 6.57
CA TYR A 238 -6.39 -12.70 7.14
C TYR A 238 -7.29 -13.33 6.07
N ASN A 239 -6.90 -13.28 4.81
CA ASN A 239 -7.61 -13.94 3.72
C ASN A 239 -6.68 -14.93 2.98
N SER A 240 -7.27 -15.85 2.21
CA SER A 240 -6.52 -16.86 1.46
C SER A 240 -5.81 -16.33 0.22
N ARG A 241 -5.98 -15.04 -0.11
CA ARG A 241 -5.38 -14.44 -1.30
C ARG A 241 -3.94 -14.03 -1.01
N GLN A 242 -3.04 -14.37 -1.91
CA GLN A 242 -1.63 -14.02 -1.82
C GLN A 242 -1.39 -12.62 -2.41
N TYR A 243 -0.98 -11.67 -1.57
CA TYR A 243 -0.78 -10.27 -1.95
C TYR A 243 0.30 -10.10 -3.03
N GLY A 244 1.38 -10.89 -3.00
CA GLY A 244 2.40 -10.88 -4.06
C GLY A 244 1.83 -11.20 -5.45
N ARG A 245 0.76 -12.04 -5.52
CA ARG A 245 0.07 -12.29 -6.78
C ARG A 245 -0.90 -11.15 -7.14
N LEU A 246 -1.63 -10.63 -6.14
CA LEU A 246 -2.61 -9.56 -6.35
C LEU A 246 -1.99 -8.25 -6.84
N TYR A 247 -0.75 -7.96 -6.41
CA TYR A 247 -0.03 -6.72 -6.71
C TYR A 247 1.24 -6.93 -7.53
N ASN A 248 1.32 -8.04 -8.26
CA ASN A 248 2.49 -8.39 -9.08
C ASN A 248 2.86 -7.31 -10.10
N LEU A 249 1.89 -6.75 -10.85
CA LEU A 249 2.17 -5.72 -11.85
C LEU A 249 2.80 -4.46 -11.23
N PRO A 250 2.24 -3.84 -10.14
CA PRO A 250 2.91 -2.76 -9.42
C PRO A 250 4.33 -3.08 -8.98
N ASP A 251 4.56 -4.30 -8.46
CA ASP A 251 5.89 -4.73 -8.04
C ASP A 251 6.87 -4.81 -9.21
N LYS A 252 6.43 -5.25 -10.39
CA LYS A 252 7.25 -5.30 -11.60
C LYS A 252 7.58 -3.91 -12.13
N ILE A 253 6.63 -2.98 -12.09
CA ILE A 253 6.91 -1.58 -12.43
C ILE A 253 7.95 -0.98 -11.46
N CYS A 254 7.90 -1.31 -10.19
CA CYS A 254 8.89 -0.83 -9.22
C CYS A 254 10.28 -1.44 -9.45
N LYS A 255 10.36 -2.77 -9.52
CA LYS A 255 11.64 -3.49 -9.69
C LYS A 255 12.30 -3.24 -11.04
N TRP A 256 11.51 -3.23 -12.08
CA TRP A 256 11.91 -3.09 -13.48
C TRP A 256 12.95 -4.11 -13.94
N ASP A 257 12.85 -5.34 -13.39
CA ASP A 257 13.74 -6.46 -13.67
C ASP A 257 13.46 -7.13 -15.02
N LYS A 258 12.38 -6.75 -15.69
CA LYS A 258 11.96 -7.22 -17.02
C LYS A 258 11.95 -8.74 -17.16
N GLU A 259 11.62 -9.46 -16.08
CA GLU A 259 11.52 -10.91 -16.14
C GLU A 259 10.42 -11.37 -17.10
N GLU A 260 10.57 -12.58 -17.62
CA GLU A 260 9.54 -13.26 -18.39
C GLU A 260 8.31 -13.54 -17.52
N LEU A 261 7.15 -13.15 -18.00
CA LEU A 261 5.88 -13.30 -17.27
C LEU A 261 5.02 -14.40 -17.91
N GLU A 262 4.18 -15.05 -17.09
CA GLU A 262 3.40 -16.19 -17.49
C GLU A 262 1.90 -15.93 -17.51
N GLY A 263 1.24 -16.63 -18.45
CA GLY A 263 -0.22 -16.69 -18.55
C GLY A 263 -0.87 -15.40 -19.00
N LYS A 264 -2.18 -15.43 -19.20
CA LYS A 264 -2.98 -14.30 -19.73
C LYS A 264 -2.98 -13.06 -18.85
N THR A 265 -2.60 -13.18 -17.58
CA THR A 265 -2.58 -12.08 -16.61
C THR A 265 -1.16 -11.63 -16.28
N ALA A 266 -0.18 -12.05 -17.07
CA ALA A 266 1.24 -11.68 -16.99
C ALA A 266 1.78 -11.70 -15.55
N LYS A 267 1.92 -12.91 -14.99
CA LYS A 267 2.39 -13.12 -13.61
C LYS A 267 3.83 -13.58 -13.56
N SER A 268 4.55 -13.11 -12.55
CA SER A 268 5.84 -13.67 -12.16
C SER A 268 5.68 -15.06 -11.58
N ARG A 269 6.62 -15.97 -11.90
CA ARG A 269 6.75 -17.28 -11.23
C ARG A 269 7.06 -17.13 -9.74
N ASN A 270 7.87 -16.11 -9.42
CA ASN A 270 8.47 -15.90 -8.10
C ASN A 270 7.72 -14.81 -7.31
N THR A 271 6.43 -14.99 -7.03
CA THR A 271 5.69 -14.09 -6.17
C THR A 271 5.83 -14.49 -4.71
N PHE A 272 5.98 -13.51 -3.81
CA PHE A 272 5.96 -13.75 -2.38
C PHE A 272 4.66 -14.42 -1.93
N ARG A 273 4.78 -15.43 -1.07
CA ARG A 273 3.65 -16.15 -0.48
C ARG A 273 3.67 -16.01 1.04
N SER A 274 2.68 -15.29 1.57
CA SER A 274 2.53 -15.13 3.01
C SER A 274 2.00 -16.41 3.66
N LYS A 275 2.65 -16.84 4.74
CA LYS A 275 2.17 -17.95 5.57
C LYS A 275 0.91 -17.57 6.37
N TYR A 276 0.68 -16.28 6.63
CA TYR A 276 -0.56 -15.76 7.22
C TYR A 276 -1.80 -16.01 6.34
N SER A 277 -1.62 -16.17 5.03
CA SER A 277 -2.70 -16.55 4.10
C SER A 277 -2.87 -18.07 3.96
N THR A 278 -2.35 -18.87 4.90
CA THR A 278 -2.38 -20.33 4.91
C THR A 278 -2.85 -20.86 6.27
N ARG A 279 -2.94 -22.19 6.41
CA ARG A 279 -3.24 -22.85 7.71
C ARG A 279 -2.17 -22.60 8.79
N MET A 280 -1.04 -22.00 8.42
CA MET A 280 0.03 -21.66 9.36
C MET A 280 -0.20 -20.34 10.10
N ALA A 281 -1.26 -19.59 9.77
CA ALA A 281 -1.49 -18.23 10.28
C ALA A 281 -1.37 -18.11 11.81
N ALA A 282 -2.01 -19.01 12.58
CA ALA A 282 -1.95 -18.98 14.04
C ALA A 282 -0.52 -19.27 14.56
N LYS A 283 0.21 -20.19 13.93
CA LYS A 283 1.60 -20.50 14.29
C LYS A 283 2.51 -19.31 14.02
N GLU A 284 2.38 -18.68 12.85
CA GLU A 284 3.16 -17.48 12.49
C GLU A 284 2.83 -16.32 13.42
N MET A 285 1.55 -16.15 13.80
CA MET A 285 1.15 -15.11 14.76
C MET A 285 1.76 -15.35 16.14
N ARG A 286 1.75 -16.58 16.68
CA ARG A 286 2.43 -16.92 17.93
C ARG A 286 3.91 -16.62 17.89
N ASP A 287 4.58 -16.98 16.79
CA ASP A 287 6.00 -16.71 16.58
C ASP A 287 6.29 -15.21 16.53
N LEU A 288 5.47 -14.44 15.80
CA LEU A 288 5.59 -12.98 15.74
C LEU A 288 5.44 -12.35 17.14
N ILE A 289 4.35 -12.68 17.84
CA ILE A 289 4.01 -12.13 19.16
C ILE A 289 5.14 -12.39 20.18
N ASN A 290 5.76 -13.56 20.14
CA ASN A 290 6.89 -13.90 21.02
C ASN A 290 8.15 -13.09 20.74
N LYS A 291 8.32 -12.56 19.54
CA LYS A 291 9.51 -11.78 19.11
C LYS A 291 9.37 -10.28 19.30
N ILE A 292 8.17 -9.77 19.56
CA ILE A 292 7.92 -8.35 19.71
C ILE A 292 8.60 -7.79 20.96
N ASN A 293 9.34 -6.69 20.82
CA ASN A 293 9.85 -5.88 21.90
C ASN A 293 9.11 -4.52 21.91
N ALA A 294 8.02 -4.45 22.68
CA ALA A 294 7.18 -3.26 22.80
C ALA A 294 6.47 -3.20 24.14
N LYS A 295 5.97 -2.02 24.51
CA LYS A 295 5.10 -1.82 25.69
C LYS A 295 3.66 -2.20 25.42
N TRP A 296 3.22 -1.97 24.17
CA TRP A 296 1.85 -2.20 23.71
C TRP A 296 1.82 -2.91 22.36
N ILE A 297 0.90 -3.86 22.23
CA ILE A 297 0.59 -4.50 20.95
C ILE A 297 -0.87 -4.21 20.61
N PHE A 298 -1.12 -3.61 19.46
CA PHE A 298 -2.45 -3.39 18.90
C PHE A 298 -2.63 -4.30 17.69
N THR A 299 -3.60 -5.19 17.72
CA THR A 299 -3.85 -6.12 16.61
C THR A 299 -5.23 -5.87 16.02
N SER A 300 -5.25 -5.42 14.77
CA SER A 300 -6.48 -5.24 13.99
C SER A 300 -6.88 -6.55 13.32
N TYR A 301 -8.15 -6.93 13.48
CA TYR A 301 -8.70 -8.13 12.87
C TYR A 301 -10.20 -8.00 12.66
N ASN A 302 -10.77 -8.66 11.65
CA ASN A 302 -12.23 -8.59 11.49
C ASN A 302 -12.92 -9.80 12.14
N ASN A 303 -14.19 -9.61 12.55
CA ASN A 303 -14.98 -10.66 13.23
C ASN A 303 -15.52 -11.74 12.30
N ASN A 304 -15.14 -11.80 11.02
CA ASN A 304 -15.65 -12.78 10.04
C ASN A 304 -14.98 -14.15 10.22
N PHE A 305 -15.07 -14.68 11.45
CA PHE A 305 -14.48 -16.00 11.82
C PHE A 305 -15.25 -17.18 11.22
N ASN A 306 -16.56 -17.01 10.97
CA ASN A 306 -17.50 -18.07 10.58
C ASN A 306 -17.87 -18.02 9.09
N ALA A 307 -16.90 -17.87 8.19
CA ALA A 307 -17.22 -18.05 6.79
C ALA A 307 -17.67 -19.50 6.57
N LYS A 308 -18.91 -19.69 6.05
CA LYS A 308 -19.49 -21.00 5.68
C LYS A 308 -18.68 -21.75 4.62
N ASP A 309 -17.62 -21.17 4.10
CA ASP A 309 -16.76 -21.74 3.08
C ASP A 309 -15.57 -22.47 3.74
N ALA A 310 -15.53 -23.79 3.60
CA ALA A 310 -14.43 -24.64 4.09
C ALA A 310 -13.04 -24.24 3.55
N ARG A 311 -12.98 -23.38 2.53
CA ARG A 311 -11.75 -22.80 1.97
C ARG A 311 -11.12 -21.71 2.83
N VAL A 312 -11.83 -21.23 3.87
CA VAL A 312 -11.37 -20.13 4.77
C VAL A 312 -10.77 -20.70 6.08
N ARG A 313 -10.06 -21.81 6.04
CA ARG A 313 -9.39 -22.43 7.21
C ARG A 313 -8.10 -21.71 7.64
N ASN A 314 -7.79 -20.57 7.05
CA ASN A 314 -6.57 -19.79 7.33
C ASN A 314 -6.81 -18.61 8.27
N LYS A 315 -7.99 -18.47 8.86
CA LYS A 315 -8.30 -17.43 9.84
C LYS A 315 -8.03 -17.90 11.25
N ILE A 316 -7.44 -17.01 12.04
CA ILE A 316 -7.29 -17.21 13.49
C ILE A 316 -8.64 -16.88 14.13
N GLY A 317 -9.19 -17.78 14.93
CA GLY A 317 -10.43 -17.57 15.67
C GLY A 317 -10.30 -16.48 16.73
N TYR A 318 -11.44 -15.95 17.23
CA TYR A 318 -11.44 -14.92 18.26
C TYR A 318 -10.70 -15.39 19.53
N ASP A 319 -11.13 -16.52 20.08
CA ASP A 319 -10.55 -17.07 21.31
C ASP A 319 -9.07 -17.42 21.10
N GLU A 320 -8.73 -18.01 19.96
CA GLU A 320 -7.33 -18.33 19.63
C GLU A 320 -6.47 -17.08 19.51
N MET A 321 -6.98 -15.97 18.94
CA MET A 321 -6.26 -14.69 18.88
C MET A 321 -6.06 -14.12 20.29
N LEU A 322 -7.11 -14.16 21.09
CA LEU A 322 -7.05 -13.72 22.50
C LEU A 322 -6.02 -14.52 23.30
N ASP A 323 -6.03 -15.85 23.15
CA ASP A 323 -5.06 -16.75 23.80
C ASP A 323 -3.62 -16.42 23.39
N ILE A 324 -3.39 -16.21 22.08
CA ILE A 324 -2.06 -15.87 21.56
C ILE A 324 -1.57 -14.56 22.20
N LEU A 325 -2.40 -13.52 22.20
CA LEU A 325 -2.02 -12.19 22.69
C LEU A 325 -1.85 -12.17 24.21
N SER A 326 -2.71 -12.89 24.93
CA SER A 326 -2.67 -12.99 26.41
C SER A 326 -1.41 -13.66 26.95
N THR A 327 -0.66 -14.39 26.13
CA THR A 327 0.67 -14.90 26.52
C THR A 327 1.66 -13.80 26.83
N ARG A 328 1.44 -12.57 26.31
CA ARG A 328 2.34 -11.42 26.50
C ARG A 328 1.84 -10.43 27.55
N GLY A 329 0.59 -10.49 27.93
CA GLY A 329 0.04 -9.57 28.92
C GLY A 329 -1.47 -9.47 28.91
N ASP A 330 -2.00 -8.44 29.56
CA ASP A 330 -3.41 -8.22 29.70
C ASP A 330 -4.00 -7.67 28.39
N THR A 331 -4.98 -8.38 27.84
CA THR A 331 -5.57 -8.06 26.54
C THR A 331 -7.03 -7.65 26.69
N SER A 332 -7.38 -6.48 26.17
CA SER A 332 -8.76 -6.01 26.01
C SER A 332 -9.11 -5.90 24.52
N VAL A 333 -10.41 -5.81 24.19
CA VAL A 333 -10.86 -5.74 22.81
C VAL A 333 -11.81 -4.56 22.65
N ALA A 334 -11.51 -3.69 21.69
CA ALA A 334 -12.42 -2.67 21.20
C ALA A 334 -13.06 -3.11 19.89
N GLU A 335 -14.31 -2.73 19.66
CA GLU A 335 -15.06 -3.12 18.47
C GLU A 335 -15.62 -1.89 17.76
N MET A 336 -15.63 -1.94 16.41
CA MET A 336 -16.24 -0.93 15.57
C MET A 336 -17.07 -1.60 14.47
N PRO A 337 -18.35 -1.21 14.27
CA PRO A 337 -19.12 -1.64 13.11
C PRO A 337 -18.41 -1.23 11.83
N TYR A 338 -18.19 -2.17 10.92
CA TYR A 338 -17.44 -1.94 9.68
C TYR A 338 -18.12 -2.58 8.49
N ASN A 339 -18.42 -1.78 7.47
CA ASN A 339 -18.91 -2.28 6.19
C ASN A 339 -17.71 -2.47 5.24
N PRO A 340 -17.26 -3.70 5.00
CA PRO A 340 -16.15 -3.94 4.08
C PRO A 340 -16.55 -3.54 2.67
N TYR A 341 -15.56 -3.12 1.87
CA TYR A 341 -15.76 -2.97 0.44
C TYR A 341 -16.12 -4.33 -0.17
N ASN A 342 -17.36 -4.47 -0.63
CA ASN A 342 -17.86 -5.65 -1.28
C ASN A 342 -17.95 -5.41 -2.79
N ALA A 343 -17.06 -6.05 -3.56
CA ALA A 343 -17.18 -6.13 -5.02
C ALA A 343 -18.25 -7.16 -5.46
N GLY A 344 -18.95 -7.81 -4.50
CA GLY A 344 -19.90 -8.89 -4.73
C GLY A 344 -21.31 -8.60 -4.19
N ARG A 345 -22.29 -9.42 -4.65
CA ARG A 345 -23.73 -9.26 -4.33
C ARG A 345 -24.13 -9.68 -2.90
N THR A 346 -23.22 -10.14 -2.06
CA THR A 346 -23.55 -10.65 -0.72
C THR A 346 -23.53 -9.53 0.30
N LYS A 347 -24.69 -9.17 0.85
CA LYS A 347 -24.79 -8.30 2.02
C LYS A 347 -24.33 -9.10 3.25
N ILE A 348 -23.16 -8.73 3.81
CA ILE A 348 -22.70 -9.28 5.07
C ILE A 348 -23.21 -8.34 6.17
N THR A 349 -24.14 -8.83 6.99
CA THR A 349 -24.66 -8.09 8.15
C THR A 349 -23.84 -8.42 9.39
N GLY A 350 -23.65 -7.45 10.28
CA GLY A 350 -22.96 -7.67 11.56
C GLY A 350 -21.43 -7.69 11.49
N ASN A 351 -20.85 -7.20 10.41
CA ASN A 351 -19.39 -7.07 10.29
C ASN A 351 -18.85 -6.02 11.27
N LYS A 352 -17.82 -6.40 12.00
CA LYS A 352 -17.09 -5.53 12.91
C LYS A 352 -15.59 -5.63 12.65
N GLU A 353 -14.91 -4.55 12.81
CA GLU A 353 -13.46 -4.54 13.00
C GLU A 353 -13.16 -4.63 14.50
N LEU A 354 -12.24 -5.51 14.86
CA LEU A 354 -11.78 -5.74 16.21
C LEU A 354 -10.38 -5.16 16.37
N LEU A 355 -10.15 -4.49 17.48
CA LEU A 355 -8.82 -4.04 17.89
C LEU A 355 -8.48 -4.67 19.24
N PHE A 356 -7.65 -5.69 19.21
CA PHE A 356 -7.08 -6.28 20.40
C PHE A 356 -5.98 -5.36 20.91
N ILE A 357 -6.02 -5.04 22.21
CA ILE A 357 -5.11 -4.11 22.87
C ILE A 357 -4.43 -4.85 24.01
N THR A 358 -3.14 -5.17 23.83
CA THR A 358 -2.37 -5.93 24.79
C THR A 358 -1.32 -5.04 25.46
N ARG A 359 -1.36 -4.93 26.78
CA ARG A 359 -0.28 -4.33 27.58
C ARG A 359 0.74 -5.40 27.88
N VAL A 360 1.93 -5.26 27.31
CA VAL A 360 3.02 -6.25 27.49
C VAL A 360 3.53 -6.18 28.92
N ARG A 361 3.74 -7.35 29.54
CA ARG A 361 4.31 -7.50 30.90
C ARG A 361 5.82 -7.41 30.90
#